data_c9db5be5956b2de74b123b2482d4c2af
#
_entry.id   c9db5be5956b2de74b123b2482d4c2af
#
_cell.length_a   1.000
_cell.length_b   1.000
_cell.length_c   1.000
_cell.angle_alpha   90.00
_cell.angle_beta   90.00
_cell.angle_gamma   90.00
#
_symmetry.space_group_name_H-M   'P 1'
#
loop_
_entity.id
_entity.type
_entity.pdbx_description
1 polymer ?
#
loop_
_entity_poly.entity_id
_entity_poly.type
_entity_poly.pdbx_seq_one_letter_code
_entity_poly.pdbx_strand_id
1 'polypeptide(L)'
;MKLENIVHTAASIGQTRTFANVTAAAVRHEPVRRMLVNYVDRRISQRLEEPQQANGRRPPRVTQDKAYIVQAMVHSVDRALARGHVSDAVVRGLLRGLVVNAFLREERSAALERFRLEHGGYGPPGFLTISPGKLCNLRCKGCYASSGNDSEKLDWEVFDRIITEAQTLWGAGFIVISGGEPLAYQSHGKGVLDAAAEHQDAFFLMYTNGTLIDERVAARMAEVGNLTPAISVEGWEERTDARRGK
;
A
#
# COMPACT_ATOMS: atom_id res chain seq x y z
N MET A 1 -28.61 10.84 4.44
CA MET A 1 -27.45 11.29 5.21
C MET A 1 -26.28 11.31 4.23
N LYS A 2 -25.60 12.45 4.04
CA LYS A 2 -24.51 12.55 3.07
C LYS A 2 -23.30 11.77 3.61
N LEU A 3 -22.58 11.06 2.73
CA LEU A 3 -21.39 10.26 3.10
C LEU A 3 -20.32 11.12 3.81
N GLU A 4 -20.22 12.40 3.42
CA GLU A 4 -19.37 13.40 4.08
C GLU A 4 -19.69 13.56 5.57
N ASN A 5 -20.98 13.51 5.95
CA ASN A 5 -21.39 13.59 7.36
C ASN A 5 -21.05 12.31 8.14
N ILE A 6 -21.11 11.15 7.48
CA ILE A 6 -20.69 9.86 8.10
C ILE A 6 -19.18 9.86 8.32
N VAL A 7 -18.41 10.32 7.33
CA VAL A 7 -16.93 10.40 7.40
C VAL A 7 -16.50 11.42 8.46
N HIS A 8 -17.12 12.60 8.50
CA HIS A 8 -16.84 13.63 9.53
C HIS A 8 -17.27 13.18 10.94
N THR A 9 -18.43 12.55 11.08
CA THR A 9 -18.90 12.03 12.39
C THR A 9 -17.99 10.90 12.88
N ALA A 10 -17.49 10.04 11.97
CA ALA A 10 -16.55 8.98 12.33
C ALA A 10 -15.17 9.51 12.73
N ALA A 11 -14.70 10.59 12.11
CA ALA A 11 -13.45 11.26 12.47
C ALA A 11 -13.55 11.92 13.87
N SER A 12 -14.71 12.49 14.22
CA SER A 12 -14.94 13.13 15.52
C SER A 12 -15.06 12.15 16.68
N ILE A 13 -15.30 10.85 16.42
CA ILE A 13 -15.50 9.83 17.47
C ILE A 13 -14.15 9.26 17.98
N GLY A 14 -13.00 9.74 17.50
CA GLY A 14 -11.67 9.38 18.07
C GLY A 14 -11.29 7.89 18.00
N GLN A 15 -12.01 7.07 17.21
CA GLN A 15 -11.82 5.63 17.15
C GLN A 15 -11.60 5.13 15.72
N THR A 16 -10.43 5.42 15.18
CA THR A 16 -10.01 4.93 13.84
C THR A 16 -10.15 3.42 13.69
N ARG A 17 -9.97 2.65 14.78
CA ARG A 17 -10.16 1.19 14.77
C ARG A 17 -11.64 0.80 14.64
N THR A 18 -12.53 1.47 15.36
CA THR A 18 -13.98 1.20 15.30
C THR A 18 -14.54 1.56 13.94
N PHE A 19 -14.13 2.70 13.36
CA PHE A 19 -14.52 3.10 12.02
C PHE A 19 -14.09 2.08 10.97
N ALA A 20 -12.83 1.63 10.99
CA ALA A 20 -12.33 0.63 10.08
C ALA A 20 -13.08 -0.72 10.21
N ASN A 21 -13.43 -1.13 11.42
CA ASN A 21 -14.19 -2.36 11.66
C ASN A 21 -15.63 -2.27 11.14
N VAL A 22 -16.34 -1.19 11.44
CA VAL A 22 -17.72 -0.96 10.97
C VAL A 22 -17.76 -0.85 9.45
N THR A 23 -16.82 -0.11 8.88
CA THR A 23 -16.76 0.05 7.41
C THR A 23 -16.37 -1.26 6.73
N ALA A 24 -15.45 -2.05 7.30
CA ALA A 24 -15.08 -3.37 6.76
C ALA A 24 -16.28 -4.33 6.73
N ALA A 25 -17.11 -4.33 7.76
CA ALA A 25 -18.36 -5.10 7.77
C ALA A 25 -19.36 -4.55 6.72
N ALA A 26 -19.51 -3.23 6.64
CA ALA A 26 -20.47 -2.59 5.74
C ALA A 26 -20.15 -2.82 4.26
N VAL A 27 -18.87 -2.81 3.86
CA VAL A 27 -18.49 -3.04 2.43
C VAL A 27 -18.70 -4.48 1.97
N ARG A 28 -19.01 -5.43 2.87
CA ARG A 28 -19.45 -6.77 2.50
C ARG A 28 -20.86 -6.78 1.91
N HIS A 29 -21.70 -5.80 2.29
CA HIS A 29 -23.04 -5.68 1.74
C HIS A 29 -22.99 -5.03 0.35
N GLU A 30 -23.51 -5.74 -0.66
CA GLU A 30 -23.47 -5.29 -2.05
C GLU A 30 -24.04 -3.86 -2.26
N PRO A 31 -25.19 -3.46 -1.68
CA PRO A 31 -25.71 -2.11 -1.83
C PRO A 31 -24.77 -1.03 -1.33
N VAL A 32 -24.11 -1.26 -0.19
CA VAL A 32 -23.14 -0.31 0.39
C VAL A 32 -21.88 -0.22 -0.47
N ARG A 33 -21.35 -1.35 -0.90
CA ARG A 33 -20.19 -1.42 -1.77
C ARG A 33 -20.44 -0.71 -3.09
N ARG A 34 -21.57 -0.98 -3.73
CA ARG A 34 -21.99 -0.33 -4.98
C ARG A 34 -22.16 1.19 -4.82
N MET A 35 -22.72 1.63 -3.70
CA MET A 35 -22.83 3.06 -3.38
C MET A 35 -21.45 3.72 -3.26
N LEU A 36 -20.49 3.08 -2.61
CA LEU A 36 -19.12 3.59 -2.46
C LEU A 36 -18.39 3.66 -3.79
N VAL A 37 -18.45 2.61 -4.61
CA VAL A 37 -17.85 2.59 -5.95
C VAL A 37 -18.41 3.73 -6.80
N ASN A 38 -19.74 3.86 -6.87
CA ASN A 38 -20.40 4.93 -7.61
C ASN A 38 -20.03 6.33 -7.10
N TYR A 39 -19.83 6.49 -5.79
CA TYR A 39 -19.38 7.75 -5.21
C TYR A 39 -17.96 8.10 -5.68
N VAL A 40 -17.03 7.13 -5.61
CA VAL A 40 -15.64 7.34 -6.06
C VAL A 40 -15.60 7.66 -7.55
N ASP A 41 -16.32 6.90 -8.38
CA ASP A 41 -16.40 7.14 -9.83
C ASP A 41 -16.90 8.54 -10.15
N ARG A 42 -17.98 9.00 -9.49
CA ARG A 42 -18.49 10.37 -9.67
C ARG A 42 -17.46 11.43 -9.26
N ARG A 43 -16.78 11.24 -8.15
CA ARG A 43 -15.74 12.18 -7.68
C ARG A 43 -14.55 12.25 -8.64
N ILE A 44 -14.16 11.13 -9.21
CA ILE A 44 -13.09 11.08 -10.23
C ILE A 44 -13.56 11.80 -11.49
N SER A 45 -14.78 11.52 -11.99
CA SER A 45 -15.32 12.17 -13.18
C SER A 45 -15.43 13.69 -12.99
N GLN A 46 -15.97 14.15 -11.87
CA GLN A 46 -16.04 15.58 -11.54
C GLN A 46 -14.65 16.24 -11.56
N ARG A 47 -13.64 15.57 -11.02
CA ARG A 47 -12.27 16.11 -10.97
C ARG A 47 -11.58 16.15 -12.34
N LEU A 48 -12.03 15.32 -13.28
CA LEU A 48 -11.57 15.34 -14.68
C LEU A 48 -12.24 16.46 -15.48
N GLU A 49 -13.47 16.84 -15.11
CA GLU A 49 -14.25 17.92 -15.74
C GLU A 49 -13.82 19.32 -15.24
N GLU A 50 -13.22 19.40 -14.03
CA GLU A 50 -12.68 20.66 -13.50
C GLU A 50 -11.60 21.19 -14.42
N PRO A 51 -11.66 22.51 -14.81
CA PRO A 51 -10.59 23.13 -15.59
C PRO A 51 -9.28 22.95 -14.87
N GLN A 52 -8.37 22.17 -15.43
CA GLN A 52 -7.05 21.99 -14.89
C GLN A 52 -6.33 23.34 -15.00
N GLN A 53 -6.24 24.08 -13.89
CA GLN A 53 -5.35 25.23 -13.85
C GLN A 53 -3.96 24.71 -14.24
N ALA A 54 -3.53 25.17 -15.42
CA ALA A 54 -2.25 24.81 -16.01
C ALA A 54 -1.11 25.39 -15.15
N ASN A 55 -0.86 24.79 -13.98
CA ASN A 55 0.35 25.05 -13.19
C ASN A 55 1.61 24.53 -13.90
N GLY A 56 1.63 24.55 -15.23
CA GLY A 56 2.78 24.38 -16.12
C GLY A 56 3.65 23.13 -15.98
N ARG A 57 3.40 22.26 -14.99
CA ARG A 57 4.34 21.20 -14.59
C ARG A 57 3.97 19.78 -15.05
N ARG A 58 2.74 19.53 -15.49
CA ARG A 58 2.32 18.17 -15.92
C ARG A 58 1.39 18.23 -17.14
N PRO A 59 1.58 17.35 -18.13
CA PRO A 59 0.64 17.20 -19.24
C PRO A 59 -0.77 16.84 -18.73
N PRO A 60 -1.86 17.38 -19.32
CA PRO A 60 -3.25 17.10 -18.91
C PRO A 60 -3.58 15.60 -18.88
N ARG A 61 -3.05 14.84 -19.84
CA ARG A 61 -3.26 13.39 -19.94
C ARG A 61 -2.78 12.61 -18.72
N VAL A 62 -1.75 13.09 -18.01
CA VAL A 62 -1.25 12.45 -16.78
C VAL A 62 -2.32 12.40 -15.69
N THR A 63 -3.16 13.42 -15.57
CA THR A 63 -4.27 13.45 -14.61
C THR A 63 -5.35 12.43 -15.00
N GLN A 64 -5.66 12.34 -16.28
CA GLN A 64 -6.62 11.39 -16.81
C GLN A 64 -6.15 9.94 -16.61
N ASP A 65 -4.89 9.63 -16.95
CA ASP A 65 -4.31 8.30 -16.77
C ASP A 65 -4.31 7.88 -15.29
N LYS A 66 -3.98 8.80 -14.37
CA LYS A 66 -4.07 8.55 -12.94
C LYS A 66 -5.50 8.26 -12.47
N ALA A 67 -6.48 8.99 -12.99
CA ALA A 67 -7.87 8.77 -12.68
C ALA A 67 -8.33 7.37 -13.11
N TYR A 68 -8.00 6.95 -14.32
CA TYR A 68 -8.30 5.61 -14.82
C TYR A 68 -7.63 4.51 -14.01
N ILE A 69 -6.37 4.71 -13.58
CA ILE A 69 -5.68 3.75 -12.70
C ILE A 69 -6.42 3.61 -11.38
N VAL A 70 -6.81 4.73 -10.74
CA VAL A 70 -7.55 4.69 -9.47
C VAL A 70 -8.91 4.00 -9.65
N GLN A 71 -9.65 4.28 -10.73
CA GLN A 71 -10.90 3.58 -11.03
C GLN A 71 -10.68 2.08 -11.20
N ALA A 72 -9.68 1.68 -11.99
CA ALA A 72 -9.35 0.27 -12.19
C ALA A 72 -9.01 -0.45 -10.89
N MET A 73 -8.28 0.21 -9.97
CA MET A 73 -7.98 -0.32 -8.64
C MET A 73 -9.25 -0.49 -7.80
N VAL A 74 -10.12 0.53 -7.73
CA VAL A 74 -11.39 0.48 -6.99
C VAL A 74 -12.29 -0.64 -7.48
N HIS A 75 -12.48 -0.74 -8.80
CA HIS A 75 -13.27 -1.82 -9.40
C HIS A 75 -12.66 -3.21 -9.22
N SER A 76 -11.33 -3.32 -9.15
CA SER A 76 -10.65 -4.59 -8.86
C SER A 76 -10.89 -5.03 -7.42
N VAL A 77 -10.82 -4.10 -6.47
CA VAL A 77 -11.17 -4.35 -5.06
C VAL A 77 -12.63 -4.75 -4.91
N ASP A 78 -13.55 -4.05 -5.61
CA ASP A 78 -14.99 -4.40 -5.60
C ASP A 78 -15.22 -5.83 -6.08
N ARG A 79 -14.62 -6.22 -7.21
CA ARG A 79 -14.71 -7.60 -7.73
C ARG A 79 -14.13 -8.63 -6.76
N ALA A 80 -13.01 -8.33 -6.12
CA ALA A 80 -12.38 -9.23 -5.17
C ALA A 80 -13.24 -9.41 -3.90
N LEU A 81 -13.84 -8.32 -3.41
CA LEU A 81 -14.80 -8.35 -2.29
C LEU A 81 -16.07 -9.15 -2.65
N ALA A 82 -16.62 -8.92 -3.85
CA ALA A 82 -17.81 -9.63 -4.33
C ALA A 82 -17.60 -11.13 -4.43
N ARG A 83 -16.38 -11.58 -4.75
CA ARG A 83 -16.00 -12.99 -4.86
C ARG A 83 -15.55 -13.62 -3.53
N GLY A 84 -15.48 -12.84 -2.45
CA GLY A 84 -15.00 -13.35 -1.16
C GLY A 84 -13.48 -13.61 -1.12
N HIS A 85 -12.70 -13.07 -2.07
CA HIS A 85 -11.25 -13.27 -2.17
C HIS A 85 -10.44 -12.37 -1.23
N VAL A 86 -11.09 -11.53 -0.44
CA VAL A 86 -10.42 -10.58 0.46
C VAL A 86 -10.87 -10.85 1.88
N SER A 87 -9.92 -11.09 2.79
CA SER A 87 -10.21 -11.27 4.22
C SER A 87 -10.63 -9.94 4.87
N ASP A 88 -11.30 -10.02 6.02
CA ASP A 88 -11.68 -8.82 6.79
C ASP A 88 -10.46 -8.05 7.29
N ALA A 89 -9.37 -8.75 7.59
CA ALA A 89 -8.11 -8.10 7.98
C ALA A 89 -7.54 -7.26 6.84
N VAL A 90 -7.55 -7.77 5.60
CA VAL A 90 -7.11 -7.02 4.41
C VAL A 90 -8.01 -5.81 4.15
N VAL A 91 -9.33 -5.95 4.28
CA VAL A 91 -10.24 -4.81 4.15
C VAL A 91 -9.94 -3.74 5.20
N ARG A 92 -9.75 -4.14 6.47
CA ARG A 92 -9.36 -3.20 7.54
C ARG A 92 -8.01 -2.56 7.29
N GLY A 93 -7.03 -3.32 6.82
CA GLY A 93 -5.69 -2.83 6.49
C GLY A 93 -5.71 -1.78 5.37
N LEU A 94 -6.44 -2.06 4.28
CA LEU A 94 -6.65 -1.11 3.19
C LEU A 94 -7.35 0.16 3.65
N LEU A 95 -8.41 0.03 4.46
CA LEU A 95 -9.13 1.18 4.99
C LEU A 95 -8.26 2.04 5.90
N ARG A 96 -7.51 1.43 6.82
CA ARG A 96 -6.59 2.15 7.71
C ARG A 96 -5.43 2.77 6.94
N GLY A 97 -4.69 1.97 6.20
CA GLY A 97 -3.46 2.39 5.53
C GLY A 97 -3.68 3.40 4.41
N LEU A 98 -4.73 3.25 3.63
CA LEU A 98 -4.96 4.10 2.44
C LEU A 98 -6.03 5.16 2.65
N VAL A 99 -7.17 4.82 3.28
CA VAL A 99 -8.31 5.74 3.38
C VAL A 99 -8.20 6.63 4.62
N VAL A 100 -8.05 6.04 5.80
CA VAL A 100 -7.99 6.81 7.05
C VAL A 100 -6.76 7.71 7.06
N ASN A 101 -5.60 7.16 6.70
CA ASN A 101 -4.37 7.94 6.68
C ASN A 101 -4.35 9.01 5.58
N ALA A 102 -4.98 8.78 4.42
CA ALA A 102 -4.99 9.75 3.34
C ALA A 102 -5.94 10.92 3.57
N PHE A 103 -7.06 10.70 4.29
CA PHE A 103 -8.17 11.65 4.31
C PHE A 103 -8.61 12.09 5.71
N LEU A 104 -8.29 11.34 6.77
CA LEU A 104 -8.88 11.56 8.08
C LEU A 104 -7.87 11.87 9.21
N ARG A 105 -6.57 11.73 8.98
CA ARG A 105 -5.56 12.01 10.01
C ARG A 105 -5.05 13.43 9.92
N GLU A 106 -5.42 14.26 10.89
CA GLU A 106 -4.90 15.63 11.07
C GLU A 106 -3.38 15.65 11.26
N GLU A 107 -2.84 14.69 12.02
CA GLU A 107 -1.40 14.52 12.26
C GLU A 107 -0.61 14.35 10.95
N ARG A 108 -1.14 13.58 10.00
CA ARG A 108 -0.54 13.42 8.67
C ARG A 108 -0.59 14.71 7.87
N SER A 109 -1.71 15.40 7.90
CA SER A 109 -1.86 16.69 7.22
C SER A 109 -0.88 17.72 7.79
N ALA A 110 -0.71 17.74 9.11
CA ALA A 110 0.26 18.60 9.78
C ALA A 110 1.71 18.22 9.44
N ALA A 111 2.05 16.93 9.35
CA ALA A 111 3.37 16.46 8.93
C ALA A 111 3.68 16.85 7.48
N LEU A 112 2.71 16.68 6.57
CA LEU A 112 2.82 17.09 5.17
C LEU A 112 3.03 18.60 5.03
N GLU A 113 2.32 19.40 5.82
CA GLU A 113 2.43 20.86 5.78
C GLU A 113 3.77 21.32 6.35
N ARG A 114 4.23 20.77 7.47
CA ARG A 114 5.57 21.01 8.01
C ARG A 114 6.64 20.72 6.97
N PHE A 115 6.58 19.52 6.36
CA PHE A 115 7.53 19.14 5.33
C PHE A 115 7.57 20.15 4.17
N ARG A 116 6.41 20.63 3.71
CA ARG A 116 6.35 21.66 2.65
C ARG A 116 6.99 22.97 3.06
N LEU A 117 6.73 23.42 4.28
CA LEU A 117 7.30 24.66 4.80
C LEU A 117 8.83 24.58 4.89
N GLU A 118 9.36 23.45 5.35
CA GLU A 118 10.80 23.19 5.50
C GLU A 118 11.52 22.98 4.16
N HIS A 119 10.80 22.56 3.11
CA HIS A 119 11.39 22.16 1.82
C HIS A 119 10.92 23.05 0.65
N GLY A 120 10.74 24.36 0.88
CA GLY A 120 10.46 25.32 -0.19
C GLY A 120 9.14 25.08 -0.93
N GLY A 121 8.13 24.55 -0.26
CA GLY A 121 6.81 24.28 -0.82
C GLY A 121 6.68 22.94 -1.55
N TYR A 122 7.75 22.15 -1.62
CA TYR A 122 7.70 20.82 -2.23
C TYR A 122 7.10 19.79 -1.26
N GLY A 123 6.19 18.97 -1.78
CA GLY A 123 5.65 17.84 -0.99
C GLY A 123 6.65 16.69 -0.86
N PRO A 124 6.50 15.85 0.16
CA PRO A 124 7.33 14.65 0.32
C PRO A 124 7.09 13.64 -0.81
N PRO A 125 7.96 12.61 -0.92
CA PRO A 125 7.74 11.48 -1.82
C PRO A 125 6.36 10.85 -1.61
N GLY A 126 5.72 10.41 -2.70
CA GLY A 126 4.40 9.78 -2.61
C GLY A 126 4.43 8.40 -1.93
N PHE A 127 5.59 7.76 -1.93
CA PHE A 127 5.85 6.46 -1.30
C PHE A 127 7.35 6.31 -1.03
N LEU A 128 7.67 5.41 -0.10
CA LEU A 128 9.04 5.01 0.22
C LEU A 128 9.28 3.58 -0.27
N THR A 129 10.41 3.34 -0.93
CA THR A 129 10.85 1.98 -1.26
C THR A 129 12.04 1.61 -0.38
N ILE A 130 11.92 0.50 0.35
CA ILE A 130 12.95 -0.02 1.23
C ILE A 130 13.41 -1.39 0.71
N SER A 131 14.71 -1.59 0.63
CA SER A 131 15.35 -2.88 0.35
C SER A 131 16.04 -3.35 1.63
N PRO A 132 15.37 -4.14 2.50
CA PRO A 132 15.92 -4.49 3.82
C PRO A 132 17.10 -5.46 3.75
N GLY A 133 17.28 -6.17 2.65
CA GLY A 133 18.40 -7.07 2.46
C GLY A 133 18.61 -7.49 1.01
N LYS A 134 19.80 -8.01 0.72
CA LYS A 134 20.20 -8.50 -0.60
C LYS A 134 20.04 -10.01 -0.76
N LEU A 135 19.83 -10.76 0.32
CA LEU A 135 19.62 -12.21 0.25
C LEU A 135 18.44 -12.54 -0.66
N CYS A 136 18.66 -13.45 -1.60
CA CYS A 136 17.63 -13.97 -2.49
C CYS A 136 17.89 -15.43 -2.78
N ASN A 137 16.83 -16.22 -2.82
CA ASN A 137 16.89 -17.64 -3.15
C ASN A 137 16.91 -17.92 -4.66
N LEU A 138 16.81 -16.88 -5.51
CA LEU A 138 16.92 -16.97 -6.97
C LEU A 138 18.15 -16.23 -7.51
N ARG A 139 18.48 -16.51 -8.78
CA ARG A 139 19.59 -15.91 -9.53
C ARG A 139 19.10 -15.38 -10.87
N CYS A 140 18.16 -14.44 -10.85
CA CYS A 140 17.51 -13.92 -12.04
C CYS A 140 18.50 -13.24 -12.99
N LYS A 141 18.40 -13.54 -14.29
CA LYS A 141 19.16 -12.84 -15.34
C LYS A 141 18.76 -11.37 -15.37
N GLY A 142 19.72 -10.45 -15.26
CA GLY A 142 19.46 -9.02 -15.24
C GLY A 142 18.76 -8.53 -13.97
N CYS A 143 19.04 -9.15 -12.83
CA CYS A 143 18.56 -8.67 -11.53
C CYS A 143 19.13 -7.27 -11.25
N TYR A 144 18.26 -6.27 -11.08
CA TYR A 144 18.67 -4.89 -10.81
C TYR A 144 19.39 -4.73 -9.47
N ALA A 145 19.03 -5.56 -8.48
CA ALA A 145 19.59 -5.52 -7.13
C ALA A 145 20.89 -6.35 -7.01
N SER A 146 21.29 -7.05 -8.07
CA SER A 146 22.41 -8.01 -8.03
C SER A 146 22.34 -8.96 -6.83
N SER A 147 21.12 -9.35 -6.49
CA SER A 147 20.82 -10.15 -5.30
C SER A 147 21.30 -11.59 -5.42
N GLY A 148 21.50 -12.21 -4.28
CA GLY A 148 21.96 -13.60 -4.26
C GLY A 148 22.23 -14.10 -2.85
N ASN A 149 23.37 -14.75 -2.65
CA ASN A 149 23.82 -15.24 -1.34
C ASN A 149 24.42 -14.13 -0.45
N ASP A 150 24.28 -12.88 -0.85
CA ASP A 150 24.76 -11.74 -0.10
C ASP A 150 23.98 -11.62 1.21
N SER A 151 24.71 -11.57 2.33
CA SER A 151 24.14 -11.44 3.67
C SER A 151 23.93 -9.99 4.10
N GLU A 152 24.26 -9.02 3.24
CA GLU A 152 24.07 -7.60 3.53
C GLU A 152 22.59 -7.30 3.74
N LYS A 153 22.29 -6.76 4.92
CA LYS A 153 20.93 -6.44 5.36
C LYS A 153 20.93 -5.30 6.36
N LEU A 154 19.80 -4.63 6.48
CA LEU A 154 19.54 -3.71 7.58
C LEU A 154 19.34 -4.50 8.87
N ASP A 155 19.82 -3.97 9.98
CA ASP A 155 19.37 -4.43 11.29
C ASP A 155 17.91 -4.08 11.50
N TRP A 156 17.22 -4.88 12.32
CA TRP A 156 15.79 -4.69 12.57
C TRP A 156 15.48 -3.28 13.06
N GLU A 157 16.23 -2.78 14.01
CA GLU A 157 16.03 -1.46 14.60
C GLU A 157 16.16 -0.33 13.57
N VAL A 158 17.06 -0.50 12.61
CA VAL A 158 17.21 0.47 11.50
C VAL A 158 16.02 0.38 10.54
N PHE A 159 15.61 -0.84 10.19
CA PHE A 159 14.46 -1.04 9.29
C PHE A 159 13.16 -0.50 9.89
N ASP A 160 12.89 -0.80 11.15
CA ASP A 160 11.72 -0.30 11.90
C ASP A 160 11.75 1.23 12.03
N ARG A 161 12.92 1.81 12.37
CA ARG A 161 13.09 3.24 12.49
C ARG A 161 12.86 3.98 11.17
N ILE A 162 13.31 3.44 10.02
CA ILE A 162 13.05 4.05 8.71
C ILE A 162 11.54 4.18 8.47
N ILE A 163 10.76 3.16 8.80
CA ILE A 163 9.30 3.17 8.64
C ILE A 163 8.67 4.19 9.59
N THR A 164 9.05 4.17 10.87
CA THR A 164 8.57 5.10 11.90
C THR A 164 8.86 6.55 11.55
N GLU A 165 10.09 6.85 11.14
CA GLU A 165 10.49 8.21 10.75
C GLU A 165 9.76 8.67 9.50
N ALA A 166 9.58 7.82 8.49
CA ALA A 166 8.81 8.15 7.30
C ALA A 166 7.36 8.49 7.64
N GLN A 167 6.72 7.75 8.55
CA GLN A 167 5.38 8.06 9.02
C GLN A 167 5.32 9.38 9.80
N THR A 168 6.30 9.64 10.65
CA THR A 168 6.33 10.80 11.55
C THR A 168 6.70 12.10 10.82
N LEU A 169 7.74 12.04 9.97
CA LEU A 169 8.30 13.22 9.31
C LEU A 169 7.44 13.71 8.16
N TRP A 170 6.84 12.81 7.39
CA TRP A 170 6.02 13.21 6.24
C TRP A 170 4.72 12.43 6.05
N GLY A 171 4.32 11.66 7.05
CA GLY A 171 3.05 10.96 7.00
C GLY A 171 3.01 9.83 5.96
N ALA A 172 4.13 9.12 5.73
CA ALA A 172 4.16 8.01 4.79
C ALA A 172 3.15 6.92 5.20
N GLY A 173 2.15 6.69 4.35
CA GLY A 173 1.14 5.64 4.57
C GLY A 173 1.24 4.50 3.56
N PHE A 174 2.13 4.62 2.56
CA PHE A 174 2.35 3.59 1.56
C PHE A 174 3.85 3.32 1.44
N ILE A 175 4.24 2.08 1.70
CA ILE A 175 5.63 1.63 1.74
C ILE A 175 5.79 0.46 0.78
N VAL A 176 6.82 0.52 -0.04
CA VAL A 176 7.18 -0.54 -0.97
C VAL A 176 8.38 -1.30 -0.40
N ILE A 177 8.28 -2.60 -0.29
CA ILE A 177 9.37 -3.47 0.09
C ILE A 177 9.92 -4.19 -1.15
N SER A 178 11.22 -4.11 -1.33
CA SER A 178 11.94 -4.68 -2.46
C SER A 178 13.29 -5.26 -2.00
N GLY A 179 14.29 -5.32 -2.88
CA GLY A 179 15.65 -5.79 -2.56
C GLY A 179 15.97 -7.14 -3.17
N GLY A 180 16.46 -8.10 -2.38
CA GLY A 180 16.59 -9.50 -2.75
C GLY A 180 15.24 -10.19 -2.79
N GLU A 181 15.05 -11.22 -1.95
CA GLU A 181 13.71 -11.75 -1.66
C GLU A 181 13.28 -11.24 -0.27
N PRO A 182 12.26 -10.38 -0.18
CA PRO A 182 11.85 -9.81 1.10
C PRO A 182 11.46 -10.84 2.16
N LEU A 183 10.88 -11.97 1.74
CA LEU A 183 10.52 -13.06 2.67
C LEU A 183 11.73 -13.85 3.18
N ALA A 184 12.91 -13.68 2.56
CA ALA A 184 14.17 -14.21 3.06
C ALA A 184 14.87 -13.26 4.06
N TYR A 185 14.42 -12.02 4.18
CA TYR A 185 14.95 -11.07 5.17
C TYR A 185 14.59 -11.52 6.58
N GLN A 186 15.62 -11.62 7.43
CA GLN A 186 15.50 -11.93 8.84
C GLN A 186 16.55 -11.14 9.63
N SER A 187 16.14 -10.41 10.67
CA SER A 187 17.01 -9.75 11.62
C SER A 187 16.40 -9.84 13.01
N HIS A 188 17.17 -10.30 13.99
CA HIS A 188 16.72 -10.54 15.37
C HIS A 188 15.42 -11.38 15.49
N GLY A 189 15.25 -12.37 14.62
CA GLY A 189 14.08 -13.23 14.57
C GLY A 189 12.82 -12.58 13.96
N LYS A 190 12.93 -11.37 13.44
CA LYS A 190 11.83 -10.62 12.80
C LYS A 190 12.06 -10.47 11.30
N GLY A 191 10.97 -10.42 10.53
CA GLY A 191 10.96 -10.27 9.08
C GLY A 191 9.96 -9.20 8.60
N VAL A 192 9.78 -9.12 7.29
CA VAL A 192 8.90 -8.11 6.68
C VAL A 192 7.44 -8.20 7.16
N LEU A 193 6.95 -9.42 7.45
CA LEU A 193 5.58 -9.59 7.96
C LEU A 193 5.42 -9.06 9.38
N ASP A 194 6.50 -9.06 10.18
CA ASP A 194 6.49 -8.49 11.52
C ASP A 194 6.49 -6.96 11.45
N ALA A 195 7.25 -6.37 10.51
CA ALA A 195 7.19 -4.94 10.25
C ALA A 195 5.77 -4.50 9.85
N ALA A 196 5.12 -5.25 8.95
CA ALA A 196 3.74 -4.95 8.57
C ALA A 196 2.75 -5.12 9.76
N ALA A 197 2.98 -6.08 10.64
CA ALA A 197 2.17 -6.28 11.83
C ALA A 197 2.33 -5.15 12.86
N GLU A 198 3.54 -4.62 13.03
CA GLU A 198 3.85 -3.55 13.96
C GLU A 198 3.40 -2.17 13.43
N HIS A 199 3.47 -1.96 12.10
CA HIS A 199 3.08 -0.70 11.44
C HIS A 199 1.71 -0.76 10.78
N GLN A 200 0.66 -1.04 11.54
CA GLN A 200 -0.72 -1.19 11.04
C GLN A 200 -1.32 0.07 10.40
N ASP A 201 -0.68 1.21 10.56
CA ASP A 201 -1.07 2.49 9.97
C ASP A 201 -0.40 2.75 8.60
N ALA A 202 0.50 1.86 8.16
CA ALA A 202 1.01 1.83 6.80
C ALA A 202 0.39 0.68 5.99
N PHE A 203 0.37 0.83 4.68
CA PHE A 203 0.08 -0.24 3.74
C PHE A 203 1.34 -0.60 2.97
N PHE A 204 1.64 -1.88 2.91
CA PHE A 204 2.86 -2.40 2.30
C PHE A 204 2.58 -3.08 0.95
N LEU A 205 3.33 -2.70 -0.08
CA LEU A 205 3.45 -3.43 -1.32
C LEU A 205 4.80 -4.15 -1.32
N MET A 206 4.80 -5.47 -1.34
CA MET A 206 6.02 -6.28 -1.31
C MET A 206 6.28 -6.94 -2.66
N TYR A 207 7.35 -6.53 -3.33
CA TYR A 207 7.83 -7.22 -4.53
C TYR A 207 8.54 -8.51 -4.14
N THR A 208 8.02 -9.63 -4.58
CA THR A 208 8.53 -10.96 -4.24
C THR A 208 8.57 -11.85 -5.48
N ASN A 209 9.47 -12.84 -5.48
CA ASN A 209 9.46 -13.90 -6.46
C ASN A 209 8.36 -14.95 -6.19
N GLY A 210 7.73 -14.90 -5.01
CA GLY A 210 6.61 -15.75 -4.61
C GLY A 210 6.97 -17.16 -4.17
N THR A 211 8.20 -17.62 -4.36
CA THR A 211 8.59 -19.03 -4.09
C THR A 211 8.61 -19.39 -2.60
N LEU A 212 8.67 -18.39 -1.71
CA LEU A 212 8.62 -18.57 -0.26
C LEU A 212 7.21 -18.39 0.33
N ILE A 213 6.20 -18.19 -0.51
CA ILE A 213 4.80 -18.10 -0.07
C ILE A 213 4.21 -19.50 -0.01
N ASP A 214 4.33 -20.15 1.14
CA ASP A 214 3.60 -21.34 1.51
C ASP A 214 2.23 -20.99 2.15
N GLU A 215 1.45 -22.00 2.52
CA GLU A 215 0.15 -21.79 3.17
C GLU A 215 0.27 -21.01 4.49
N ARG A 216 1.33 -21.22 5.26
CA ARG A 216 1.57 -20.54 6.53
C ARG A 216 1.89 -19.05 6.30
N VAL A 217 2.74 -18.74 5.33
CA VAL A 217 3.08 -17.37 4.94
C VAL A 217 1.84 -16.67 4.37
N ALA A 218 1.07 -17.34 3.52
CA ALA A 218 -0.17 -16.78 2.98
C ALA A 218 -1.21 -16.49 4.07
N ALA A 219 -1.39 -17.40 5.03
CA ALA A 219 -2.26 -17.19 6.18
C ALA A 219 -1.80 -16.00 7.04
N ARG A 220 -0.49 -15.89 7.30
CA ARG A 220 0.06 -14.76 8.05
C ARG A 220 -0.12 -13.42 7.32
N MET A 221 0.06 -13.37 6.01
CA MET A 221 -0.25 -12.17 5.20
C MET A 221 -1.73 -11.78 5.32
N ALA A 222 -2.62 -12.75 5.23
CA ALA A 222 -4.06 -12.52 5.36
C ALA A 222 -4.46 -12.04 6.77
N GLU A 223 -3.78 -12.50 7.81
CA GLU A 223 -3.96 -12.07 9.21
C GLU A 223 -3.47 -10.63 9.42
N VAL A 224 -2.26 -10.34 8.99
CA VAL A 224 -1.64 -9.01 9.09
C VAL A 224 -2.47 -7.95 8.34
N GLY A 225 -2.93 -8.26 7.14
CA GLY A 225 -3.97 -7.55 6.41
C GLY A 225 -3.57 -6.23 5.76
N ASN A 226 -2.46 -5.62 6.11
CA ASN A 226 -1.97 -4.36 5.54
C ASN A 226 -0.77 -4.55 4.58
N LEU A 227 -0.58 -5.76 4.08
CA LEU A 227 0.47 -6.08 3.11
C LEU A 227 -0.13 -6.82 1.90
N THR A 228 0.30 -6.46 0.71
CA THR A 228 -0.03 -7.17 -0.53
C THR A 228 1.25 -7.60 -1.26
N PRO A 229 1.36 -8.88 -1.67
CA PRO A 229 2.47 -9.32 -2.49
C PRO A 229 2.26 -8.92 -3.95
N ALA A 230 3.29 -8.39 -4.58
CA ALA A 230 3.40 -8.21 -6.02
C ALA A 230 4.31 -9.30 -6.57
N ILE A 231 3.72 -10.39 -7.02
CA ILE A 231 4.46 -11.57 -7.47
C ILE A 231 5.05 -11.33 -8.84
N SER A 232 6.35 -11.52 -8.95
CA SER A 232 7.11 -11.28 -10.16
C SER A 232 7.04 -12.48 -11.11
N VAL A 233 6.44 -12.30 -12.27
CA VAL A 233 6.36 -13.30 -13.35
C VAL A 233 6.76 -12.67 -14.69
N GLU A 234 7.31 -13.47 -15.59
CA GLU A 234 7.75 -13.01 -16.93
C GLU A 234 6.83 -13.52 -18.06
N GLY A 235 5.71 -14.11 -17.71
CA GLY A 235 4.78 -14.80 -18.61
C GLY A 235 4.53 -16.22 -18.14
N TRP A 236 4.41 -17.17 -19.08
CA TRP A 236 4.24 -18.59 -18.75
C TRP A 236 5.52 -19.19 -18.16
N GLU A 237 5.40 -20.37 -17.56
CA GLU A 237 6.43 -21.09 -16.81
C GLU A 237 7.79 -21.04 -17.49
N GLU A 238 7.89 -21.48 -18.75
CA GLU A 238 9.12 -21.57 -19.51
C GLU A 238 9.90 -20.22 -19.55
N ARG A 239 9.21 -19.11 -19.79
CA ARG A 239 9.85 -17.78 -19.82
C ARG A 239 10.23 -17.29 -18.44
N THR A 240 9.38 -17.56 -17.47
CA THR A 240 9.64 -17.19 -16.07
C THR A 240 10.86 -17.92 -15.55
N ASP A 241 10.94 -19.23 -15.74
CA ASP A 241 12.05 -20.07 -15.32
C ASP A 241 13.35 -19.71 -16.04
N ALA A 242 13.29 -19.47 -17.35
CA ALA A 242 14.46 -19.09 -18.15
C ALA A 242 15.14 -17.78 -17.67
N ARG A 243 14.36 -16.84 -17.14
CA ARG A 243 14.89 -15.58 -16.60
C ARG A 243 15.22 -15.66 -15.11
N ARG A 244 14.34 -16.27 -14.32
CA ARG A 244 14.44 -16.22 -12.86
C ARG A 244 15.30 -17.34 -12.29
N GLY A 245 15.53 -18.36 -13.06
CA GLY A 245 16.31 -19.52 -12.65
C GLY A 245 15.46 -20.47 -11.81
N LYS A 246 15.33 -21.68 -12.27
CA LYS A 246 14.77 -22.78 -11.53
C LYS A 246 15.88 -23.51 -10.84
#